data_6b1785b12e9094a1125b91d1573aed56
#
_entry.id   6b1785b12e9094a1125b91d1573aed56
#
_cell.length_a   1.000
_cell.length_b   1.000
_cell.length_c   1.000
_cell.angle_alpha   90.00
_cell.angle_beta   90.00
_cell.angle_gamma   90.00
#
_symmetry.space_group_name_H-M   'P 1'
#
loop_
_entity.id
_entity.type
_entity.pdbx_description
1 polymer ?
#
loop_
_entity_poly.entity_id
_entity_poly.type
_entity_poly.pdbx_seq_one_letter_code
_entity_poly.pdbx_strand_id
1 'polypeptide(L)'
;MEISGANGIFVGGASGMCRATAEKFVEKGGKVAILDLEKSNGAEVASELGGLFLPCNVMDYDGMAGVVDQAVEALGSVQFCVNTAGGGVAQRTIQKDGSRHSLGDFRRIIDLNLIASFNINCLIAEYMVKNEPNEAGERGVMLNTASIAAFEGQIGQVAYTAAKGGIAAMTLTMARDLGTHGIRCMTIAPSLFDTGLTAGIPEAGALSLTKDAAFPKRMGMPHEYATMAIAIYECAMMNGSTMRVDAGQRFAPR
;
A
#
# COMPACT_ATOMS: atom_id res chain seq x y z
N MET A 1 3.11 18.22 -4.66
CA MET A 1 3.66 18.66 -3.33
C MET A 1 5.17 18.48 -3.32
N GLU A 2 5.91 19.31 -2.58
CA GLU A 2 7.35 19.09 -2.31
C GLU A 2 7.53 18.14 -1.13
N ILE A 3 8.60 17.34 -1.17
CA ILE A 3 8.89 16.35 -0.10
C ILE A 3 9.73 16.98 1.01
N SER A 4 10.60 17.93 0.67
CA SER A 4 11.47 18.57 1.68
C SER A 4 10.64 19.16 2.83
N GLY A 5 10.86 18.68 4.05
CA GLY A 5 10.12 19.07 5.25
C GLY A 5 8.73 18.45 5.40
N ALA A 6 8.25 17.66 4.44
CA ALA A 6 6.98 16.94 4.56
C ALA A 6 7.09 15.71 5.49
N ASN A 7 5.97 15.31 6.06
CA ASN A 7 5.87 14.16 6.96
C ASN A 7 5.05 13.03 6.33
N GLY A 8 5.56 11.80 6.42
CA GLY A 8 4.91 10.62 5.86
C GLY A 8 4.67 9.52 6.90
N ILE A 9 3.52 8.84 6.78
CA ILE A 9 3.19 7.62 7.51
C ILE A 9 3.20 6.45 6.54
N PHE A 10 4.01 5.43 6.86
CA PHE A 10 4.28 4.27 5.99
C PHE A 10 3.80 2.98 6.67
N VAL A 11 2.62 2.50 6.25
CA VAL A 11 1.96 1.31 6.82
C VAL A 11 2.36 0.05 6.08
N GLY A 12 2.94 -0.92 6.80
CA GLY A 12 3.69 -2.03 6.23
C GLY A 12 5.12 -1.60 5.87
N GLY A 13 5.64 -0.58 6.58
CA GLY A 13 6.86 0.14 6.24
C GLY A 13 8.17 -0.55 6.61
N ALA A 14 8.12 -1.67 7.32
CA ALA A 14 9.31 -2.39 7.75
C ALA A 14 10.03 -3.16 6.61
N SER A 15 9.41 -3.31 5.44
CA SER A 15 9.99 -4.10 4.36
C SER A 15 9.47 -3.73 2.96
N GLY A 16 10.10 -4.27 1.94
CA GLY A 16 9.63 -4.28 0.56
C GLY A 16 9.34 -2.89 -0.02
N MET A 17 8.22 -2.79 -0.73
CA MET A 17 7.82 -1.58 -1.47
C MET A 17 7.61 -0.36 -0.57
N CYS A 18 7.03 -0.55 0.61
CA CYS A 18 6.77 0.55 1.54
C CYS A 18 8.07 1.09 2.14
N ARG A 19 8.97 0.20 2.61
CA ARG A 19 10.30 0.58 3.08
C ARG A 19 11.07 1.36 2.01
N ALA A 20 11.16 0.84 0.78
CA ALA A 20 11.83 1.53 -0.32
C ALA A 20 11.21 2.92 -0.62
N THR A 21 9.89 3.07 -0.41
CA THR A 21 9.24 4.38 -0.56
C THR A 21 9.60 5.32 0.57
N ALA A 22 9.66 4.83 1.82
CA ALA A 22 10.10 5.61 2.98
C ALA A 22 11.56 6.07 2.83
N GLU A 23 12.45 5.18 2.39
CA GLU A 23 13.85 5.49 2.07
C GLU A 23 13.95 6.65 1.07
N LYS A 24 13.25 6.53 -0.06
CA LYS A 24 13.24 7.58 -1.10
C LYS A 24 12.63 8.90 -0.63
N PHE A 25 11.65 8.83 0.26
CA PHE A 25 11.03 10.01 0.85
C PHE A 25 11.99 10.75 1.79
N VAL A 26 12.74 10.00 2.62
CA VAL A 26 13.78 10.55 3.50
C VAL A 26 14.96 11.12 2.70
N GLU A 27 15.43 10.44 1.64
CA GLU A 27 16.47 10.95 0.72
C GLU A 27 16.13 12.32 0.14
N LYS A 28 14.84 12.63 -0.01
CA LYS A 28 14.33 13.92 -0.49
C LYS A 28 14.03 14.92 0.63
N GLY A 29 14.41 14.63 1.87
CA GLY A 29 14.25 15.52 3.02
C GLY A 29 12.92 15.41 3.75
N GLY A 30 12.15 14.36 3.51
CA GLY A 30 10.94 14.02 4.27
C GLY A 30 11.24 13.36 5.61
N LYS A 31 10.28 13.39 6.53
CA LYS A 31 10.32 12.67 7.81
C LYS A 31 9.30 11.53 7.80
N VAL A 32 9.60 10.44 8.50
CA VAL A 32 8.81 9.21 8.40
C VAL A 32 8.39 8.65 9.74
N ALA A 33 7.17 8.13 9.81
CA ALA A 33 6.74 7.17 10.82
C ALA A 33 6.48 5.82 10.12
N ILE A 34 7.13 4.78 10.60
CA ILE A 34 7.01 3.41 10.13
C ILE A 34 6.02 2.68 11.02
N LEU A 35 4.92 2.21 10.43
CA LEU A 35 3.89 1.43 11.09
C LEU A 35 3.94 0.00 10.56
N ASP A 36 4.16 -0.97 11.45
CA ASP A 36 4.23 -2.38 11.09
C ASP A 36 3.99 -3.26 12.32
N LEU A 37 3.93 -4.58 12.12
CA LEU A 37 3.80 -5.52 13.22
C LEU A 37 4.99 -5.40 14.19
N GLU A 38 4.75 -5.54 15.48
CA GLU A 38 5.79 -5.48 16.52
C GLU A 38 6.97 -6.43 16.25
N LYS A 39 6.70 -7.61 15.68
CA LYS A 39 7.71 -8.62 15.34
C LYS A 39 8.51 -8.34 14.07
N SER A 40 8.20 -7.24 13.37
CA SER A 40 8.90 -6.83 12.14
C SER A 40 10.24 -6.13 12.46
N ASN A 41 11.02 -5.85 11.42
CA ASN A 41 12.25 -5.05 11.55
C ASN A 41 11.96 -3.52 11.59
N GLY A 42 10.73 -3.11 11.93
CA GLY A 42 10.29 -1.71 11.86
C GLY A 42 11.13 -0.77 12.72
N ALA A 43 11.55 -1.21 13.91
CA ALA A 43 12.40 -0.40 14.80
C ALA A 43 13.79 -0.13 14.20
N GLU A 44 14.41 -1.14 13.57
CA GLU A 44 15.69 -1.00 12.89
C GLU A 44 15.57 -0.07 11.67
N VAL A 45 14.55 -0.31 10.82
CA VAL A 45 14.29 0.53 9.65
C VAL A 45 14.02 1.99 10.03
N ALA A 46 13.21 2.24 11.04
CA ALA A 46 12.95 3.60 11.51
C ALA A 46 14.23 4.28 12.04
N SER A 47 15.07 3.54 12.78
CA SER A 47 16.36 4.05 13.25
C SER A 47 17.30 4.41 12.11
N GLU A 48 17.41 3.57 11.08
CA GLU A 48 18.21 3.83 9.87
C GLU A 48 17.74 5.10 9.14
N LEU A 49 16.44 5.34 9.11
CA LEU A 49 15.80 6.47 8.43
C LEU A 49 15.72 7.73 9.31
N GLY A 50 16.17 7.68 10.56
CA GLY A 50 15.98 8.79 11.51
C GLY A 50 14.51 9.10 11.79
N GLY A 51 13.64 8.11 11.68
CA GLY A 51 12.19 8.20 11.84
C GLY A 51 11.68 7.55 13.11
N LEU A 52 10.37 7.41 13.21
CA LEU A 52 9.64 6.79 14.31
C LEU A 52 9.13 5.40 13.92
N PHE A 53 9.24 4.42 14.82
CA PHE A 53 8.55 3.15 14.68
C PHE A 53 7.37 3.06 15.66
N LEU A 54 6.20 2.69 15.16
CA LEU A 54 5.02 2.40 15.96
C LEU A 54 4.51 1.01 15.61
N PRO A 55 4.61 0.05 16.55
CA PRO A 55 4.08 -1.28 16.34
C PRO A 55 2.56 -1.26 16.26
N CYS A 56 2.00 -1.90 15.24
CA CYS A 56 0.56 -2.00 15.08
C CYS A 56 0.13 -3.26 14.33
N ASN A 57 -1.11 -3.65 14.55
CA ASN A 57 -1.82 -4.60 13.71
C ASN A 57 -2.97 -3.88 13.01
N VAL A 58 -2.92 -3.74 11.71
CA VAL A 58 -3.94 -3.03 10.91
C VAL A 58 -5.36 -3.62 11.03
N MET A 59 -5.48 -4.84 11.56
CA MET A 59 -6.77 -5.49 11.86
C MET A 59 -7.30 -5.14 13.26
N ASP A 60 -6.54 -4.47 14.09
CA ASP A 60 -6.99 -3.87 15.34
C ASP A 60 -7.53 -2.46 15.05
N TYR A 61 -8.75 -2.40 14.55
CA TYR A 61 -9.35 -1.15 14.05
C TYR A 61 -9.48 -0.08 15.13
N ASP A 62 -9.78 -0.48 16.35
CA ASP A 62 -9.93 0.44 17.50
C ASP A 62 -8.55 0.95 17.95
N GLY A 63 -7.55 0.07 18.03
CA GLY A 63 -6.18 0.43 18.42
C GLY A 63 -5.46 1.30 17.37
N MET A 64 -5.82 1.17 16.10
CA MET A 64 -5.19 1.96 15.02
C MET A 64 -5.36 3.47 15.20
N ALA A 65 -6.46 3.95 15.77
CA ALA A 65 -6.66 5.38 16.03
C ALA A 65 -5.53 5.93 16.91
N GLY A 66 -5.27 5.28 18.06
CA GLY A 66 -4.21 5.70 18.96
C GLY A 66 -2.79 5.60 18.38
N VAL A 67 -2.55 4.67 17.44
CA VAL A 67 -1.28 4.57 16.72
C VAL A 67 -1.10 5.74 15.76
N VAL A 68 -2.15 6.11 15.01
CA VAL A 68 -2.13 7.27 14.12
C VAL A 68 -1.96 8.56 14.90
N ASP A 69 -2.65 8.72 16.04
CA ASP A 69 -2.51 9.86 16.94
C ASP A 69 -1.05 10.06 17.37
N GLN A 70 -0.39 8.99 17.85
CA GLN A 70 1.01 9.03 18.26
C GLN A 70 1.94 9.38 17.08
N ALA A 71 1.68 8.84 15.88
CA ALA A 71 2.48 9.15 14.71
C ALA A 71 2.38 10.63 14.34
N VAL A 72 1.17 11.19 14.33
CA VAL A 72 0.95 12.59 13.99
C VAL A 72 1.46 13.53 15.08
N GLU A 73 1.29 13.19 16.36
CA GLU A 73 1.83 13.96 17.48
C GLU A 73 3.37 14.09 17.37
N ALA A 74 4.06 12.99 17.08
CA ALA A 74 5.51 12.97 16.95
C ALA A 74 6.00 13.71 15.68
N LEU A 75 5.28 13.62 14.57
CA LEU A 75 5.65 14.28 13.31
C LEU A 75 5.18 15.75 13.24
N GLY A 76 4.15 16.11 13.99
CA GLY A 76 3.49 17.42 13.96
C GLY A 76 2.40 17.58 12.89
N SER A 77 2.46 16.80 11.82
CA SER A 77 1.49 16.79 10.71
C SER A 77 1.69 15.55 9.84
N VAL A 78 0.83 15.30 8.86
CA VAL A 78 1.00 14.24 7.88
C VAL A 78 0.57 14.69 6.49
N GLN A 79 1.47 14.65 5.51
CA GLN A 79 1.19 15.01 4.11
C GLN A 79 1.21 13.80 3.18
N PHE A 80 1.82 12.69 3.58
CA PHE A 80 1.86 11.47 2.78
C PHE A 80 1.49 10.25 3.61
N CYS A 81 0.57 9.44 3.13
CA CYS A 81 0.29 8.13 3.67
C CYS A 81 0.49 7.08 2.59
N VAL A 82 1.35 6.11 2.84
CA VAL A 82 1.55 4.96 1.95
C VAL A 82 1.14 3.70 2.70
N ASN A 83 0.17 2.97 2.16
CA ASN A 83 -0.30 1.72 2.74
C ASN A 83 -0.04 0.55 1.80
N THR A 84 0.86 -0.34 2.21
CA THR A 84 1.14 -1.61 1.54
C THR A 84 0.77 -2.83 2.39
N ALA A 85 0.27 -2.60 3.62
CA ALA A 85 -0.12 -3.69 4.50
C ALA A 85 -1.19 -4.57 3.83
N GLY A 86 -1.02 -5.88 3.93
CA GLY A 86 -1.94 -6.81 3.31
C GLY A 86 -1.36 -8.21 3.19
N GLY A 87 -2.14 -9.08 2.60
CA GLY A 87 -1.75 -10.48 2.37
C GLY A 87 -2.82 -11.23 1.60
N GLY A 88 -2.53 -12.47 1.24
CA GLY A 88 -3.44 -13.31 0.47
C GLY A 88 -3.65 -14.70 1.07
N VAL A 89 -4.57 -15.43 0.50
CA VAL A 89 -4.77 -16.85 0.69
C VAL A 89 -5.06 -17.49 -0.67
N ALA A 90 -4.46 -18.62 -0.92
CA ALA A 90 -4.72 -19.39 -2.15
C ALA A 90 -5.78 -20.47 -1.85
N GLN A 91 -7.04 -20.16 -2.14
CA GLN A 91 -8.16 -21.06 -1.90
C GLN A 91 -9.23 -20.94 -3.00
N ARG A 92 -9.57 -22.05 -3.64
CA ARG A 92 -10.58 -22.07 -4.71
C ARG A 92 -11.99 -21.91 -4.14
N THR A 93 -12.93 -21.43 -4.94
CA THR A 93 -14.36 -21.40 -4.59
C THR A 93 -14.86 -22.79 -4.22
N ILE A 94 -14.47 -23.81 -5.00
CA ILE A 94 -14.60 -25.22 -4.67
C ILE A 94 -13.20 -25.84 -4.73
N GLN A 95 -12.78 -26.47 -3.64
CA GLN A 95 -11.50 -27.15 -3.50
C GLN A 95 -11.45 -28.45 -4.34
N LYS A 96 -10.28 -29.04 -4.48
CA LYS A 96 -10.10 -30.30 -5.23
C LYS A 96 -10.84 -31.47 -4.60
N ASP A 97 -11.05 -31.43 -3.30
CA ASP A 97 -11.79 -32.44 -2.52
C ASP A 97 -13.31 -32.20 -2.52
N GLY A 98 -13.80 -31.22 -3.25
CA GLY A 98 -15.21 -30.85 -3.33
C GLY A 98 -15.69 -29.94 -2.20
N SER A 99 -14.85 -29.58 -1.22
CA SER A 99 -15.20 -28.66 -0.15
C SER A 99 -15.30 -27.20 -0.68
N ARG A 100 -16.12 -26.39 -0.02
CA ARG A 100 -16.28 -24.98 -0.35
C ARG A 100 -15.13 -24.14 0.22
N HIS A 101 -14.92 -22.95 -0.36
CA HIS A 101 -14.04 -21.91 0.20
C HIS A 101 -14.45 -21.59 1.64
N SER A 102 -13.48 -21.43 2.54
CA SER A 102 -13.71 -20.97 3.90
C SER A 102 -14.23 -19.53 3.92
N LEU A 103 -15.44 -19.33 4.44
CA LEU A 103 -15.96 -17.95 4.63
C LEU A 103 -15.12 -17.18 5.67
N GLY A 104 -14.56 -17.87 6.66
CA GLY A 104 -13.64 -17.26 7.64
C GLY A 104 -12.38 -16.72 6.98
N ASP A 105 -11.74 -17.49 6.08
CA ASP A 105 -10.57 -17.02 5.32
C ASP A 105 -10.94 -15.90 4.36
N PHE A 106 -12.10 -15.98 3.69
CA PHE A 106 -12.57 -14.89 2.84
C PHE A 106 -12.70 -13.58 3.63
N ARG A 107 -13.41 -13.61 4.78
CA ARG A 107 -13.57 -12.45 5.66
C ARG A 107 -12.23 -11.90 6.11
N ARG A 108 -11.34 -12.76 6.60
CA ARG A 108 -10.00 -12.36 7.07
C ARG A 108 -9.20 -11.63 5.98
N ILE A 109 -9.30 -12.06 4.72
CA ILE A 109 -8.60 -11.37 3.62
C ILE A 109 -9.26 -10.03 3.27
N ILE A 110 -10.59 -9.94 3.33
CA ILE A 110 -11.30 -8.67 3.17
C ILE A 110 -10.92 -7.71 4.31
N ASP A 111 -10.96 -8.17 5.55
CA ASP A 111 -10.62 -7.37 6.72
C ASP A 111 -9.19 -6.85 6.66
N LEU A 112 -8.21 -7.75 6.41
CA LEU A 112 -6.80 -7.39 6.35
C LEU A 112 -6.45 -6.39 5.25
N ASN A 113 -7.05 -6.53 4.06
CA ASN A 113 -6.67 -5.70 2.93
C ASN A 113 -7.62 -4.50 2.72
N LEU A 114 -8.92 -4.75 2.63
CA LEU A 114 -9.89 -3.72 2.22
C LEU A 114 -10.35 -2.87 3.41
N ILE A 115 -10.86 -3.51 4.46
CA ILE A 115 -11.41 -2.77 5.61
C ILE A 115 -10.28 -2.03 6.34
N ALA A 116 -9.14 -2.68 6.57
CA ALA A 116 -7.97 -2.04 7.18
C ALA A 116 -7.49 -0.82 6.36
N SER A 117 -7.41 -0.94 5.02
CA SER A 117 -7.01 0.20 4.17
C SER A 117 -8.01 1.35 4.26
N PHE A 118 -9.31 1.06 4.23
CA PHE A 118 -10.34 2.09 4.39
C PHE A 118 -10.24 2.79 5.74
N ASN A 119 -10.11 2.01 6.84
CA ASN A 119 -9.97 2.56 8.19
C ASN A 119 -8.75 3.49 8.31
N ILE A 120 -7.58 3.04 7.85
CA ILE A 120 -6.35 3.84 7.83
C ILE A 120 -6.56 5.15 7.06
N ASN A 121 -7.16 5.09 5.89
CA ASN A 121 -7.43 6.27 5.08
C ASN A 121 -8.34 7.27 5.82
N CYS A 122 -9.39 6.82 6.51
CA CYS A 122 -10.25 7.69 7.30
C CYS A 122 -9.49 8.36 8.44
N LEU A 123 -8.74 7.58 9.22
CA LEU A 123 -7.95 8.08 10.34
C LEU A 123 -6.92 9.14 9.91
N ILE A 124 -6.22 8.88 8.80
CA ILE A 124 -5.24 9.83 8.26
C ILE A 124 -5.92 11.08 7.68
N ALA A 125 -7.08 10.93 7.02
CA ALA A 125 -7.83 12.07 6.48
C ALA A 125 -8.21 13.08 7.57
N GLU A 126 -8.59 12.63 8.76
CA GLU A 126 -8.94 13.49 9.90
C GLU A 126 -7.79 14.43 10.31
N TYR A 127 -6.55 14.04 10.04
CA TYR A 127 -5.37 14.88 10.28
C TYR A 127 -5.00 15.70 9.04
N MET A 128 -5.03 15.11 7.85
CA MET A 128 -4.70 15.83 6.62
C MET A 128 -5.58 17.05 6.38
N VAL A 129 -6.87 16.99 6.73
CA VAL A 129 -7.80 18.14 6.59
C VAL A 129 -7.42 19.33 7.46
N LYS A 130 -6.63 19.12 8.53
CA LYS A 130 -6.16 20.16 9.46
C LYS A 130 -4.83 20.79 9.01
N ASN A 131 -4.15 20.21 8.01
CA ASN A 131 -2.93 20.78 7.47
C ASN A 131 -3.22 22.14 6.81
N GLU A 132 -2.29 23.08 6.92
CA GLU A 132 -2.30 24.26 6.06
C GLU A 132 -2.09 23.83 4.61
N PRO A 133 -2.90 24.33 3.65
CA PRO A 133 -2.73 24.00 2.25
C PRO A 133 -1.47 24.65 1.69
N ASN A 134 -0.80 23.99 0.76
CA ASN A 134 0.27 24.61 -0.02
C ASN A 134 -0.31 25.62 -1.03
N GLU A 135 0.56 26.29 -1.81
CA GLU A 135 0.14 27.28 -2.81
C GLU A 135 -0.84 26.74 -3.87
N ALA A 136 -0.81 25.43 -4.13
CA ALA A 136 -1.73 24.75 -5.05
C ALA A 136 -3.02 24.26 -4.36
N GLY A 137 -3.19 24.54 -3.05
CA GLY A 137 -4.34 24.10 -2.26
C GLY A 137 -4.27 22.65 -1.78
N GLU A 138 -3.11 21.98 -1.93
CA GLU A 138 -2.95 20.59 -1.52
C GLU A 138 -2.62 20.48 -0.02
N ARG A 139 -3.26 19.54 0.67
CA ARG A 139 -3.03 19.21 2.09
C ARG A 139 -2.43 17.83 2.32
N GLY A 140 -2.55 16.92 1.35
CA GLY A 140 -2.00 15.58 1.52
C GLY A 140 -2.29 14.64 0.35
N VAL A 141 -1.61 13.50 0.39
CA VAL A 141 -1.74 12.42 -0.59
C VAL A 141 -1.85 11.08 0.13
N MET A 142 -2.90 10.33 -0.19
CA MET A 142 -3.08 8.94 0.23
C MET A 142 -2.73 8.02 -0.92
N LEU A 143 -1.84 7.08 -0.68
CA LEU A 143 -1.42 6.08 -1.64
C LEU A 143 -1.72 4.67 -1.11
N ASN A 144 -2.68 4.02 -1.73
CA ASN A 144 -3.06 2.64 -1.44
C ASN A 144 -2.37 1.66 -2.38
N THR A 145 -2.29 0.40 -1.97
CA THR A 145 -1.71 -0.67 -2.79
C THR A 145 -2.75 -1.74 -3.08
N ALA A 146 -3.20 -1.77 -4.34
CA ALA A 146 -3.99 -2.86 -4.89
C ALA A 146 -3.07 -4.02 -5.36
N SER A 147 -3.35 -4.59 -6.49
CA SER A 147 -2.57 -5.59 -7.22
C SER A 147 -3.14 -5.70 -8.63
N ILE A 148 -2.37 -6.21 -9.59
CA ILE A 148 -2.95 -6.62 -10.88
C ILE A 148 -4.01 -7.71 -10.70
N ALA A 149 -3.97 -8.47 -9.61
CA ALA A 149 -5.02 -9.42 -9.24
C ALA A 149 -6.41 -8.77 -9.02
N ALA A 150 -6.48 -7.45 -8.83
CA ALA A 150 -7.73 -6.70 -8.82
C ALA A 150 -8.48 -6.78 -10.17
N PHE A 151 -7.76 -7.00 -11.26
CA PHE A 151 -8.25 -7.01 -12.63
C PHE A 151 -8.19 -8.41 -13.28
N GLU A 152 -7.11 -9.15 -13.02
CA GLU A 152 -6.86 -10.48 -13.59
C GLU A 152 -6.50 -11.49 -12.48
N GLY A 153 -7.45 -11.75 -11.56
CA GLY A 153 -7.26 -12.72 -10.49
C GLY A 153 -7.05 -14.14 -11.01
N GLN A 154 -6.10 -14.85 -10.41
CA GLN A 154 -5.80 -16.24 -10.74
C GLN A 154 -6.70 -17.22 -9.98
N ILE A 155 -6.71 -18.46 -10.41
CA ILE A 155 -7.40 -19.55 -9.71
C ILE A 155 -6.92 -19.62 -8.24
N GLY A 156 -7.86 -19.54 -7.32
CA GLY A 156 -7.60 -19.53 -5.87
C GLY A 156 -7.45 -18.14 -5.25
N GLN A 157 -7.54 -17.06 -6.01
CA GLN A 157 -7.37 -15.70 -5.51
C GLN A 157 -8.69 -14.95 -5.26
N VAL A 158 -9.86 -15.62 -5.23
CA VAL A 158 -11.16 -14.94 -5.18
C VAL A 158 -11.29 -13.93 -4.03
N ALA A 159 -10.83 -14.27 -2.83
CA ALA A 159 -10.84 -13.35 -1.68
C ALA A 159 -9.86 -12.17 -1.88
N TYR A 160 -8.66 -12.46 -2.36
CA TYR A 160 -7.63 -11.45 -2.63
C TYR A 160 -8.05 -10.51 -3.77
N THR A 161 -8.59 -11.06 -4.85
CA THR A 161 -9.14 -10.29 -5.98
C THR A 161 -10.28 -9.37 -5.52
N ALA A 162 -11.21 -9.87 -4.69
CA ALA A 162 -12.29 -9.07 -4.15
C ALA A 162 -11.76 -7.90 -3.29
N ALA A 163 -10.79 -8.17 -2.42
CA ALA A 163 -10.18 -7.15 -1.57
C ALA A 163 -9.41 -6.10 -2.38
N LYS A 164 -8.53 -6.52 -3.29
CA LYS A 164 -7.70 -5.61 -4.11
C LYS A 164 -8.52 -4.90 -5.18
N GLY A 165 -9.58 -5.55 -5.69
CA GLY A 165 -10.59 -4.92 -6.54
C GLY A 165 -11.37 -3.83 -5.81
N GLY A 166 -11.74 -4.07 -4.54
CA GLY A 166 -12.36 -3.07 -3.68
C GLY A 166 -11.48 -1.85 -3.45
N ILE A 167 -10.17 -2.04 -3.18
CA ILE A 167 -9.20 -0.94 -3.04
C ILE A 167 -9.12 -0.11 -4.33
N ALA A 168 -9.02 -0.77 -5.49
CA ALA A 168 -8.98 -0.07 -6.77
C ALA A 168 -10.28 0.69 -7.05
N ALA A 169 -11.44 0.10 -6.74
CA ALA A 169 -12.75 0.71 -6.97
C ALA A 169 -13.02 1.92 -6.07
N MET A 170 -12.64 1.87 -4.79
CA MET A 170 -12.87 3.00 -3.87
C MET A 170 -11.99 4.22 -4.17
N THR A 171 -10.89 4.07 -4.90
CA THR A 171 -9.89 5.13 -5.15
C THR A 171 -10.51 6.41 -5.72
N LEU A 172 -11.32 6.30 -6.77
CA LEU A 172 -11.95 7.47 -7.40
C LEU A 172 -13.00 8.12 -6.48
N THR A 173 -13.77 7.31 -5.76
CA THR A 173 -14.79 7.84 -4.85
C THR A 173 -14.12 8.60 -3.70
N MET A 174 -13.09 8.04 -3.09
CA MET A 174 -12.31 8.72 -2.05
C MET A 174 -11.66 10.01 -2.57
N ALA A 175 -11.11 10.01 -3.79
CA ALA A 175 -10.56 11.20 -4.41
C ALA A 175 -11.61 12.31 -4.60
N ARG A 176 -12.86 11.95 -4.89
CA ARG A 176 -13.99 12.90 -5.00
C ARG A 176 -14.41 13.45 -3.64
N ASP A 177 -14.54 12.58 -2.63
CA ASP A 177 -14.92 12.95 -1.28
C ASP A 177 -13.88 13.89 -0.64
N LEU A 178 -12.59 13.58 -0.82
CA LEU A 178 -11.47 14.28 -0.21
C LEU A 178 -10.97 15.49 -1.02
N GLY A 179 -11.34 15.58 -2.29
CA GLY A 179 -10.88 16.64 -3.19
C GLY A 179 -11.28 18.03 -2.72
N THR A 180 -12.46 18.19 -2.11
CA THR A 180 -12.91 19.47 -1.51
C THR A 180 -12.03 19.92 -0.33
N HIS A 181 -11.27 18.99 0.24
CA HIS A 181 -10.32 19.24 1.32
C HIS A 181 -8.87 19.37 0.85
N GLY A 182 -8.62 19.34 -0.47
CA GLY A 182 -7.24 19.42 -1.01
C GLY A 182 -6.42 18.15 -0.78
N ILE A 183 -7.07 16.99 -0.60
CA ILE A 183 -6.41 15.71 -0.38
C ILE A 183 -6.60 14.84 -1.63
N ARG A 184 -5.50 14.27 -2.14
CA ARG A 184 -5.51 13.33 -3.25
C ARG A 184 -5.51 11.89 -2.76
N CYS A 185 -6.20 11.02 -3.49
CA CYS A 185 -6.21 9.58 -3.24
C CYS A 185 -5.82 8.84 -4.52
N MET A 186 -4.76 8.06 -4.44
CA MET A 186 -4.24 7.26 -5.54
C MET A 186 -4.04 5.80 -5.11
N THR A 187 -3.99 4.93 -6.07
CA THR A 187 -3.65 3.52 -5.84
C THR A 187 -2.62 3.05 -6.87
N ILE A 188 -1.62 2.28 -6.42
CA ILE A 188 -0.76 1.51 -7.29
C ILE A 188 -1.24 0.05 -7.30
N ALA A 189 -1.28 -0.55 -8.48
CA ALA A 189 -1.54 -1.98 -8.69
C ALA A 189 -0.27 -2.65 -9.22
N PRO A 190 0.61 -3.14 -8.34
CA PRO A 190 1.81 -3.84 -8.75
C PRO A 190 1.50 -5.25 -9.27
N SER A 191 2.39 -5.78 -10.10
CA SER A 191 2.50 -7.21 -10.36
C SER A 191 3.32 -7.89 -9.26
N LEU A 192 4.14 -8.85 -9.61
CA LEU A 192 5.05 -9.51 -8.67
C LEU A 192 6.29 -8.66 -8.44
N PHE A 193 6.55 -8.33 -7.18
CA PHE A 193 7.72 -7.59 -6.74
C PHE A 193 8.57 -8.44 -5.80
N ASP A 194 9.88 -8.27 -5.87
CA ASP A 194 10.82 -8.92 -4.95
C ASP A 194 10.71 -8.25 -3.57
N THR A 195 9.95 -8.88 -2.69
CA THR A 195 9.65 -8.40 -1.34
C THR A 195 9.72 -9.57 -0.36
N GLY A 196 9.59 -9.32 0.92
CA GLY A 196 9.53 -10.38 1.93
C GLY A 196 8.46 -11.45 1.67
N LEU A 197 7.37 -11.12 0.97
CA LEU A 197 6.32 -12.07 0.58
C LEU A 197 6.76 -13.05 -0.52
N THR A 198 7.73 -12.66 -1.32
CA THR A 198 8.30 -13.47 -2.42
C THR A 198 9.69 -14.01 -2.09
N ALA A 199 10.22 -13.65 -0.92
CA ALA A 199 11.51 -14.13 -0.44
C ALA A 199 11.51 -15.67 -0.36
N GLY A 200 12.55 -16.28 -0.93
CA GLY A 200 12.69 -17.74 -0.98
C GLY A 200 12.05 -18.41 -2.21
N ILE A 201 11.43 -17.67 -3.13
CA ILE A 201 11.04 -18.23 -4.43
C ILE A 201 12.32 -18.48 -5.24
N PRO A 202 12.62 -19.74 -5.65
CA PRO A 202 13.77 -20.02 -6.50
C PRO A 202 13.70 -19.25 -7.82
N GLU A 203 14.86 -18.91 -8.40
CA GLU A 203 14.94 -18.14 -9.67
C GLU A 203 14.07 -18.73 -10.79
N ALA A 204 14.10 -20.04 -10.95
CA ALA A 204 13.24 -20.74 -11.94
C ALA A 204 11.73 -20.53 -11.67
N GLY A 205 11.33 -20.42 -10.39
CA GLY A 205 9.98 -20.10 -9.97
C GLY A 205 9.63 -18.65 -10.29
N ALA A 206 10.52 -17.73 -9.99
CA ALA A 206 10.37 -16.31 -10.28
C ALA A 206 10.21 -16.06 -11.80
N LEU A 207 11.04 -16.69 -12.62
CA LEU A 207 10.94 -16.64 -14.08
C LEU A 207 9.62 -17.22 -14.59
N SER A 208 9.15 -18.32 -14.00
CA SER A 208 7.86 -18.92 -14.36
C SER A 208 6.69 -17.98 -14.04
N LEU A 209 6.74 -17.28 -12.90
CA LEU A 209 5.71 -16.35 -12.47
C LEU A 209 5.69 -15.05 -13.29
N THR A 210 6.80 -14.66 -13.89
CA THR A 210 6.95 -13.42 -14.68
C THR A 210 7.01 -13.66 -16.20
N LYS A 211 6.83 -14.90 -16.66
CA LYS A 211 6.92 -15.28 -18.08
C LYS A 211 5.94 -14.49 -18.98
N ASP A 212 4.77 -14.13 -18.44
CA ASP A 212 3.71 -13.42 -19.13
C ASP A 212 3.88 -11.89 -19.06
N ALA A 213 4.95 -11.39 -18.42
CA ALA A 213 5.31 -9.98 -18.50
C ALA A 213 5.78 -9.64 -19.92
N ALA A 214 5.38 -8.48 -20.42
CA ALA A 214 5.83 -8.02 -21.74
C ALA A 214 7.33 -7.65 -21.70
N PHE A 215 7.71 -6.72 -20.79
CA PHE A 215 9.09 -6.32 -20.53
C PHE A 215 9.12 -5.36 -19.31
N PRO A 216 10.11 -5.53 -18.41
CA PRO A 216 11.10 -6.61 -18.29
C PRO A 216 10.47 -7.92 -17.77
N LYS A 217 11.05 -9.08 -18.16
CA LYS A 217 10.58 -10.41 -17.72
C LYS A 217 11.26 -10.82 -16.41
N ARG A 218 10.99 -10.09 -15.36
CA ARG A 218 11.47 -10.32 -14.00
C ARG A 218 10.48 -9.76 -12.98
N MET A 219 10.64 -10.09 -11.72
CA MET A 219 9.94 -9.39 -10.65
C MET A 219 10.34 -7.91 -10.62
N GLY A 220 9.41 -7.03 -10.29
CA GLY A 220 9.69 -5.63 -10.00
C GLY A 220 10.55 -5.51 -8.75
N MET A 221 11.43 -4.52 -8.74
CA MET A 221 12.24 -4.21 -7.56
C MET A 221 11.51 -3.18 -6.69
N PRO A 222 11.61 -3.24 -5.35
CA PRO A 222 10.94 -2.31 -4.44
C PRO A 222 11.13 -0.83 -4.79
N HIS A 223 12.33 -0.44 -5.23
CA HIS A 223 12.62 0.94 -5.64
C HIS A 223 11.85 1.40 -6.90
N GLU A 224 11.39 0.48 -7.75
CA GLU A 224 10.58 0.81 -8.93
C GLU A 224 9.15 1.19 -8.52
N TYR A 225 8.59 0.51 -7.51
CA TYR A 225 7.35 0.94 -6.86
C TYR A 225 7.53 2.32 -6.19
N ALA A 226 8.59 2.48 -5.42
CA ALA A 226 8.92 3.73 -4.73
C ALA A 226 9.05 4.91 -5.72
N THR A 227 9.64 4.69 -6.89
CA THR A 227 9.75 5.72 -7.94
C THR A 227 8.37 6.21 -8.38
N MET A 228 7.41 5.30 -8.61
CA MET A 228 6.04 5.69 -8.95
C MET A 228 5.32 6.36 -7.76
N ALA A 229 5.52 5.87 -6.55
CA ALA A 229 4.92 6.44 -5.35
C ALA A 229 5.34 7.91 -5.14
N ILE A 230 6.63 8.20 -5.32
CA ILE A 230 7.17 9.56 -5.25
C ILE A 230 6.64 10.44 -6.39
N ALA A 231 6.59 9.92 -7.62
CA ALA A 231 6.02 10.65 -8.76
C ALA A 231 4.54 11.01 -8.53
N ILE A 232 3.76 10.11 -7.92
CA ILE A 232 2.36 10.38 -7.52
C ILE A 232 2.30 11.50 -6.49
N TYR A 233 3.17 11.48 -5.49
CA TYR A 233 3.21 12.54 -4.47
C TYR A 233 3.52 13.91 -5.07
N GLU A 234 4.54 13.99 -5.93
CA GLU A 234 5.01 15.24 -6.53
C GLU A 234 4.07 15.80 -7.62
N CYS A 235 3.29 14.95 -8.31
CA CYS A 235 2.42 15.36 -9.41
C CYS A 235 0.99 15.66 -8.96
N ALA A 236 0.64 16.94 -8.82
CA ALA A 236 -0.69 17.40 -8.39
C ALA A 236 -1.86 16.91 -9.27
N MET A 237 -1.61 16.62 -10.56
CA MET A 237 -2.65 16.15 -11.49
C MET A 237 -2.97 14.65 -11.35
N MET A 238 -2.19 13.89 -10.55
CA MET A 238 -2.46 12.49 -10.29
C MET A 238 -3.43 12.35 -9.12
N ASN A 239 -4.72 12.09 -9.41
CA ASN A 239 -5.76 11.90 -8.42
C ASN A 239 -6.85 10.94 -8.93
N GLY A 240 -7.38 10.09 -8.06
CA GLY A 240 -8.53 9.22 -8.32
C GLY A 240 -8.27 8.04 -9.25
N SER A 241 -7.02 7.68 -9.53
CA SER A 241 -6.66 6.62 -10.47
C SER A 241 -5.89 5.48 -9.82
N THR A 242 -6.05 4.29 -10.38
CA THR A 242 -5.22 3.13 -10.07
C THR A 242 -4.17 2.95 -11.17
N MET A 243 -2.90 3.14 -10.80
CA MET A 243 -1.75 3.03 -11.71
C MET A 243 -1.16 1.63 -11.67
N ARG A 244 -1.11 0.95 -12.80
CA ARG A 244 -0.47 -0.36 -12.91
C ARG A 244 1.05 -0.18 -13.03
N VAL A 245 1.80 -0.93 -12.20
CA VAL A 245 3.27 -1.03 -12.24
C VAL A 245 3.60 -2.51 -12.37
N ASP A 246 3.59 -3.02 -13.60
CA ASP A 246 3.43 -4.45 -13.84
C ASP A 246 4.19 -5.02 -15.05
N ALA A 247 5.10 -4.26 -15.65
CA ALA A 247 5.85 -4.71 -16.83
C ALA A 247 4.95 -5.20 -18.00
N GLY A 248 3.71 -4.68 -18.08
CA GLY A 248 2.72 -5.15 -19.05
C GLY A 248 2.16 -6.55 -18.76
N GLN A 249 2.40 -7.08 -17.58
CA GLN A 249 1.93 -8.41 -17.18
C GLN A 249 0.40 -8.48 -17.12
N ARG A 250 -0.16 -9.55 -17.63
CA ARG A 250 -1.53 -9.98 -17.43
C ARG A 250 -1.48 -11.40 -16.88
N PHE A 251 -2.09 -11.62 -15.70
CA PHE A 251 -2.06 -12.94 -15.11
C PHE A 251 -2.81 -13.94 -15.99
N ALA A 252 -2.11 -15.02 -16.36
CA ALA A 252 -2.80 -16.20 -16.87
C ALA A 252 -3.67 -16.80 -15.74
N PRO A 253 -4.72 -17.56 -16.09
CA PRO A 253 -5.62 -18.16 -15.09
C PRO A 253 -4.91 -19.08 -14.08
N ARG A 254 -3.70 -19.55 -14.42
CA ARG A 254 -2.86 -20.45 -13.59
C ARG A 254 -1.41 -19.99 -13.58
#